data_57ff4214917aba74bc1c0980c115f0f7
#
_entry.id   57ff4214917aba74bc1c0980c115f0f7
#
_cell.length_a   1.000
_cell.length_b   1.000
_cell.length_c   1.000
_cell.angle_alpha   90.00
_cell.angle_beta   90.00
_cell.angle_gamma   90.00
#
_symmetry.space_group_name_H-M   'P 1'
#
loop_
_entity.id
_entity.type
_entity.pdbx_description
1 polymer ?
#
loop_
_entity_poly.entity_id
_entity_poly.type
_entity_poly.pdbx_seq_one_letter_code
_entity_poly.pdbx_strand_id
1 'polypeptide(L)'
;VIEYLLNIVNSSYEEWRTENPSADYHEFVVHLDKMSKSGALFDLVKLNDVSKDVIARMPASEVYEKYTAWAKQYDEEMYNLVISNETMSKEIFNIDKEGPKPRKDFAKWDEVKDKIFYFFDELFYNETAEQIELPKTLSLENAKAVIEEYAKKFNFNAGSQENWFEDLKVIGAELGYCANRKEYKANPENYKGMISDVAGAVRSALSHRTNTPDLYTIMQIMGEEKVRERFNKFLAL
;
A
#
# COMPACT_ATOMS: atom_id res chain seq x y z
N VAL A 1 17.28 13.16 -0.61
CA VAL A 1 18.74 13.29 -0.87
C VAL A 1 19.45 13.86 0.35
N ILE A 2 19.01 15.00 0.93
CA ILE A 2 19.71 15.67 2.05
C ILE A 2 19.89 14.74 3.24
N GLU A 3 18.82 14.10 3.75
CA GLU A 3 18.92 13.16 4.87
C GLU A 3 19.84 11.96 4.58
N TYR A 4 19.88 11.48 3.34
CA TYR A 4 20.84 10.47 2.93
C TYR A 4 22.28 10.97 3.04
N LEU A 5 22.55 12.19 2.56
CA LEU A 5 23.90 12.79 2.67
C LEU A 5 24.29 12.97 4.13
N LEU A 6 23.37 13.42 4.99
CA LEU A 6 23.63 13.54 6.43
C LEU A 6 23.97 12.16 7.06
N ASN A 7 23.27 11.09 6.68
CA ASN A 7 23.55 9.72 7.13
C ASN A 7 24.96 9.24 6.76
N ILE A 8 25.45 9.58 5.55
CA ILE A 8 26.78 9.11 5.12
C ILE A 8 27.92 10.02 5.59
N VAL A 9 27.62 11.29 5.87
CA VAL A 9 28.64 12.25 6.32
C VAL A 9 28.82 12.21 7.84
N ASN A 10 27.75 11.98 8.61
CA ASN A 10 27.80 12.04 10.06
C ASN A 10 27.16 10.82 10.71
N SER A 11 27.99 9.99 11.40
CA SER A 11 27.54 8.71 11.97
C SER A 11 26.48 8.83 13.09
N SER A 12 26.29 10.01 13.66
CA SER A 12 25.24 10.23 14.68
C SER A 12 23.89 10.65 14.11
N TYR A 13 23.77 10.89 12.79
CA TYR A 13 22.51 11.35 12.20
C TYR A 13 21.40 10.30 12.27
N GLU A 14 21.70 9.02 12.03
CA GLU A 14 20.72 7.95 12.04
C GLU A 14 20.10 7.74 13.43
N GLU A 15 20.92 7.80 14.49
CA GLU A 15 20.47 7.74 15.88
C GLU A 15 19.61 8.96 16.22
N TRP A 16 20.10 10.17 15.93
CA TRP A 16 19.36 11.41 16.14
C TRP A 16 18.00 11.39 15.41
N ARG A 17 17.95 10.91 14.16
CA ARG A 17 16.69 10.83 13.40
C ARG A 17 15.72 9.82 14.00
N THR A 18 16.21 8.73 14.57
CA THR A 18 15.39 7.73 15.24
C THR A 18 14.78 8.30 16.53
N GLU A 19 15.52 9.10 17.27
CA GLU A 19 15.06 9.79 18.48
C GLU A 19 14.15 10.98 18.17
N ASN A 20 14.33 11.60 17.01
CA ASN A 20 13.62 12.82 16.59
C ASN A 20 12.90 12.61 15.24
N PRO A 21 11.91 11.67 15.14
CA PRO A 21 11.33 11.27 13.87
C PRO A 21 10.58 12.39 13.15
N SER A 22 10.04 13.36 13.88
CA SER A 22 9.25 14.48 13.34
C SER A 22 10.01 15.80 13.24
N ALA A 23 11.27 15.86 13.73
CA ALA A 23 12.05 17.09 13.69
C ALA A 23 12.50 17.45 12.27
N ASP A 24 12.64 18.74 12.00
CA ASP A 24 13.25 19.18 10.75
C ASP A 24 14.74 18.78 10.75
N TYR A 25 15.25 18.30 9.61
CA TYR A 25 16.66 17.90 9.51
C TYR A 25 17.64 19.06 9.74
N HIS A 26 17.20 20.32 9.61
CA HIS A 26 17.99 21.51 9.95
C HIS A 26 18.24 21.64 11.47
N GLU A 27 17.47 20.94 12.31
CA GLU A 27 17.69 20.91 13.76
C GLU A 27 18.88 20.01 14.15
N PHE A 28 19.32 19.15 13.23
CA PHE A 28 20.48 18.30 13.48
C PHE A 28 21.78 19.12 13.51
N VAL A 29 22.53 18.98 14.60
CA VAL A 29 23.84 19.59 14.73
C VAL A 29 24.91 18.65 14.19
N VAL A 30 25.59 19.08 13.13
CA VAL A 30 26.69 18.32 12.53
C VAL A 30 27.91 18.31 13.46
N HIS A 31 28.36 17.13 13.86
CA HIS A 31 29.52 16.92 14.71
C HIS A 31 30.74 16.57 13.86
N LEU A 32 31.74 17.45 13.80
CA LEU A 32 32.93 17.24 12.95
C LEU A 32 33.76 16.01 13.37
N ASP A 33 33.77 15.68 14.65
CA ASP A 33 34.44 14.48 15.19
C ASP A 33 33.72 13.17 14.81
N LYS A 34 32.45 13.23 14.40
CA LYS A 34 31.63 12.12 13.93
C LYS A 34 31.62 11.97 12.41
N MET A 35 32.35 12.82 11.69
CA MET A 35 32.48 12.73 10.24
C MET A 35 33.47 11.61 9.85
N SER A 36 33.12 10.86 8.79
CA SER A 36 34.03 9.85 8.22
C SER A 36 35.27 10.51 7.62
N LYS A 37 36.45 10.00 7.95
CA LYS A 37 37.73 10.43 7.36
C LYS A 37 37.99 9.75 6.00
N SER A 38 37.36 8.64 5.72
CA SER A 38 37.36 7.95 4.43
C SER A 38 36.18 8.43 3.59
N GLY A 39 36.32 8.48 2.27
CA GLY A 39 35.19 8.76 1.40
C GLY A 39 34.05 7.78 1.61
N ALA A 40 32.81 8.24 1.56
CA ALA A 40 31.65 7.40 1.64
C ALA A 40 31.30 6.84 0.26
N LEU A 41 31.02 5.53 0.20
CA LEU A 41 30.49 4.92 -1.01
C LEU A 41 29.02 5.28 -1.17
N PHE A 42 28.63 5.64 -2.39
CA PHE A 42 27.24 5.84 -2.76
C PHE A 42 26.51 4.50 -2.75
N ASP A 43 25.41 4.44 -2.00
CA ASP A 43 24.54 3.26 -1.89
C ASP A 43 23.11 3.64 -2.29
N LEU A 44 22.69 3.17 -3.47
CA LEU A 44 21.36 3.43 -4.01
C LEU A 44 20.24 2.76 -3.18
N VAL A 45 20.51 1.60 -2.59
CA VAL A 45 19.53 0.90 -1.73
C VAL A 45 19.26 1.75 -0.50
N LYS A 46 20.33 2.19 0.19
CA LYS A 46 20.20 3.07 1.36
C LYS A 46 19.55 4.41 1.00
N LEU A 47 19.86 4.99 -0.16
CA LEU A 47 19.20 6.22 -0.63
C LEU A 47 17.69 6.02 -0.77
N ASN A 48 17.27 4.93 -1.41
CA ASN A 48 15.86 4.62 -1.59
C ASN A 48 15.17 4.37 -0.23
N ASP A 49 15.80 3.67 0.71
CA ASP A 49 15.24 3.43 2.04
C ASP A 49 15.05 4.74 2.81
N VAL A 50 16.07 5.61 2.83
CA VAL A 50 15.97 6.95 3.44
C VAL A 50 14.89 7.78 2.75
N SER A 51 14.78 7.72 1.43
CA SER A 51 13.75 8.44 0.67
C SER A 51 12.34 7.97 1.03
N LYS A 52 12.12 6.64 1.15
CA LYS A 52 10.85 6.08 1.62
C LYS A 52 10.49 6.59 3.02
N ASP A 53 11.46 6.64 3.93
CA ASP A 53 11.26 7.15 5.29
C ASP A 53 10.86 8.62 5.30
N VAL A 54 11.51 9.44 4.49
CA VAL A 54 11.18 10.86 4.36
C VAL A 54 9.76 11.04 3.83
N ILE A 55 9.40 10.37 2.73
CA ILE A 55 8.06 10.49 2.13
C ILE A 55 6.97 9.93 3.06
N ALA A 56 7.27 8.84 3.77
CA ALA A 56 6.32 8.26 4.74
C ALA A 56 5.97 9.23 5.88
N ARG A 57 6.93 10.02 6.33
CA ARG A 57 6.72 11.04 7.39
C ARG A 57 6.01 12.32 6.91
N MET A 58 6.00 12.59 5.59
CA MET A 58 5.33 13.79 5.06
C MET A 58 3.82 13.68 5.28
N PRO A 59 3.12 14.77 5.67
CA PRO A 59 1.68 14.84 5.63
C PRO A 59 1.14 14.51 4.22
N ALA A 60 -0.04 13.92 4.13
CA ALA A 60 -0.66 13.59 2.84
C ALA A 60 -0.80 14.81 1.90
N SER A 61 -1.11 15.98 2.45
CA SER A 61 -1.16 17.24 1.68
C SER A 61 0.17 17.59 1.04
N GLU A 62 1.27 17.43 1.77
CA GLU A 62 2.62 17.71 1.25
C GLU A 62 3.02 16.69 0.16
N VAL A 63 2.68 15.40 0.36
CA VAL A 63 2.89 14.38 -0.68
C VAL A 63 2.11 14.72 -1.92
N TYR A 64 0.84 15.12 -1.79
CA TYR A 64 0.00 15.54 -2.90
C TYR A 64 0.63 16.72 -3.68
N GLU A 65 1.05 17.77 -2.97
CA GLU A 65 1.67 18.95 -3.60
C GLU A 65 2.96 18.61 -4.34
N LYS A 66 3.85 17.86 -3.70
CA LYS A 66 5.13 17.47 -4.31
C LYS A 66 4.95 16.51 -5.48
N TYR A 67 4.03 15.55 -5.36
CA TYR A 67 3.73 14.62 -6.44
C TYR A 67 3.09 15.34 -7.63
N THR A 68 2.09 16.19 -7.42
CA THR A 68 1.44 16.94 -8.51
C THR A 68 2.42 17.89 -9.21
N ALA A 69 3.34 18.53 -8.48
CA ALA A 69 4.39 19.36 -9.07
C ALA A 69 5.33 18.53 -9.98
N TRP A 70 5.69 17.32 -9.54
CA TRP A 70 6.49 16.39 -10.34
C TRP A 70 5.72 15.87 -11.56
N ALA A 71 4.49 15.39 -11.34
CA ALA A 71 3.64 14.80 -12.38
C ALA A 71 3.34 15.81 -13.50
N LYS A 72 3.11 17.07 -13.17
CA LYS A 72 2.91 18.14 -14.14
C LYS A 72 4.05 18.24 -15.17
N GLN A 73 5.26 17.88 -14.79
CA GLN A 73 6.44 17.96 -15.65
C GLN A 73 6.75 16.64 -16.35
N TYR A 74 6.44 15.49 -15.72
CA TYR A 74 6.97 14.18 -16.13
C TYR A 74 5.89 13.12 -16.43
N ASP A 75 4.63 13.31 -15.98
CA ASP A 75 3.51 12.38 -16.19
C ASP A 75 2.20 13.15 -16.26
N GLU A 76 1.90 13.73 -17.44
CA GLU A 76 0.69 14.54 -17.66
C GLU A 76 -0.60 13.76 -17.41
N GLU A 77 -0.64 12.46 -17.75
CA GLU A 77 -1.80 11.60 -17.50
C GLU A 77 -2.11 11.54 -16.01
N MET A 78 -1.12 11.19 -15.19
CA MET A 78 -1.29 11.14 -13.73
C MET A 78 -1.56 12.51 -13.13
N TYR A 79 -0.93 13.56 -13.64
CA TYR A 79 -1.23 14.92 -13.20
C TYR A 79 -2.72 15.23 -13.34
N ASN A 80 -3.28 15.01 -14.54
CA ASN A 80 -4.69 15.29 -14.82
C ASN A 80 -5.63 14.43 -13.96
N LEU A 81 -5.34 13.12 -13.78
CA LEU A 81 -6.14 12.23 -12.93
C LEU A 81 -6.14 12.70 -11.47
N VAL A 82 -4.98 13.01 -10.93
CA VAL A 82 -4.81 13.38 -9.51
C VAL A 82 -5.44 14.72 -9.18
N ILE A 83 -5.29 15.74 -10.04
CA ILE A 83 -5.90 17.06 -9.80
C ILE A 83 -7.42 17.07 -10.00
N SER A 84 -7.92 16.27 -10.96
CA SER A 84 -9.37 16.13 -11.18
C SER A 84 -10.08 15.40 -10.04
N ASN A 85 -9.32 14.64 -9.23
CA ASN A 85 -9.80 13.86 -8.10
C ASN A 85 -9.08 14.27 -6.80
N GLU A 86 -8.90 15.57 -6.54
CA GLU A 86 -8.05 16.09 -5.46
C GLU A 86 -8.37 15.51 -4.09
N THR A 87 -9.65 15.48 -3.69
CA THR A 87 -10.07 14.95 -2.39
C THR A 87 -9.69 13.47 -2.26
N MET A 88 -10.10 12.65 -3.23
CA MET A 88 -9.75 11.23 -3.27
C MET A 88 -8.24 11.01 -3.29
N SER A 89 -7.49 11.80 -4.04
CA SER A 89 -6.04 11.67 -4.12
C SER A 89 -5.35 11.97 -2.78
N LYS A 90 -5.83 12.94 -2.03
CA LYS A 90 -5.34 13.22 -0.67
C LYS A 90 -5.67 12.09 0.30
N GLU A 91 -6.84 11.49 0.21
CA GLU A 91 -7.23 10.30 0.99
C GLU A 91 -6.33 9.11 0.64
N ILE A 92 -6.07 8.86 -0.64
CA ILE A 92 -5.14 7.80 -1.10
C ILE A 92 -3.75 8.00 -0.48
N PHE A 93 -3.20 9.22 -0.54
CA PHE A 93 -1.89 9.51 0.04
C PHE A 93 -1.88 9.48 1.58
N ASN A 94 -3.04 9.47 2.23
CA ASN A 94 -3.14 9.36 3.70
C ASN A 94 -3.28 7.93 4.21
N ILE A 95 -3.47 6.93 3.33
CA ILE A 95 -3.63 5.54 3.78
C ILE A 95 -2.37 5.09 4.53
N ASP A 96 -2.55 4.51 5.72
CA ASP A 96 -1.48 3.99 6.59
C ASP A 96 -0.37 5.01 6.92
N LYS A 97 -0.66 6.32 6.86
CA LYS A 97 0.29 7.36 7.27
C LYS A 97 0.23 7.71 8.75
N GLU A 98 -0.89 7.44 9.40
CA GLU A 98 -1.05 7.74 10.81
C GLU A 98 -0.39 6.68 11.70
N GLY A 99 0.10 7.13 12.86
CA GLY A 99 0.73 6.23 13.83
C GLY A 99 2.27 6.23 13.81
N PRO A 100 2.87 5.41 14.69
CA PRO A 100 4.33 5.45 14.94
C PRO A 100 5.18 4.84 13.82
N LYS A 101 4.57 4.09 12.92
CA LYS A 101 5.24 3.40 11.80
C LYS A 101 4.46 3.59 10.51
N PRO A 102 4.50 4.79 9.91
CA PRO A 102 3.83 5.04 8.65
C PRO A 102 4.35 4.13 7.56
N ARG A 103 3.46 3.75 6.65
CA ARG A 103 3.79 2.85 5.55
C ARG A 103 4.76 3.51 4.54
N LYS A 104 5.73 2.75 4.07
CA LYS A 104 6.82 3.17 3.17
C LYS A 104 6.60 2.61 1.77
N ASP A 105 5.69 3.20 0.98
CA ASP A 105 5.25 2.62 -0.29
C ASP A 105 6.17 2.95 -1.47
N PHE A 106 6.71 4.16 -1.53
CA PHE A 106 7.52 4.60 -2.67
C PHE A 106 8.73 5.46 -2.25
N ALA A 107 9.82 5.28 -2.97
CA ALA A 107 11.06 6.03 -2.78
C ALA A 107 11.16 7.22 -3.73
N LYS A 108 10.45 7.17 -4.87
CA LYS A 108 10.50 8.14 -5.96
C LYS A 108 9.09 8.41 -6.48
N TRP A 109 8.91 9.57 -7.08
CA TRP A 109 7.60 9.96 -7.62
C TRP A 109 7.18 9.13 -8.83
N ASP A 110 8.10 8.60 -9.63
CA ASP A 110 7.82 7.71 -10.76
C ASP A 110 7.22 6.35 -10.34
N GLU A 111 7.40 5.94 -9.07
CA GLU A 111 6.80 4.72 -8.53
C GLU A 111 5.33 4.89 -8.11
N VAL A 112 4.84 6.14 -7.98
CA VAL A 112 3.51 6.42 -7.42
C VAL A 112 2.41 5.84 -8.31
N LYS A 113 2.50 6.01 -9.64
CA LYS A 113 1.52 5.48 -10.60
C LYS A 113 1.24 4.01 -10.35
N ASP A 114 2.28 3.17 -10.24
CA ASP A 114 2.17 1.73 -10.02
C ASP A 114 1.55 1.34 -8.67
N LYS A 115 1.54 2.29 -7.72
CA LYS A 115 1.00 2.06 -6.37
C LYS A 115 -0.44 2.52 -6.19
N ILE A 116 -0.92 3.43 -7.05
CA ILE A 116 -2.25 4.03 -6.90
C ILE A 116 -3.13 3.91 -8.16
N PHE A 117 -2.64 3.36 -9.28
CA PHE A 117 -3.35 3.27 -10.56
C PHE A 117 -4.76 2.66 -10.41
N TYR A 118 -4.92 1.71 -9.50
CA TYR A 118 -6.17 0.99 -9.30
C TYR A 118 -7.31 1.83 -8.71
N PHE A 119 -7.04 3.03 -8.25
CA PHE A 119 -8.10 3.97 -7.87
C PHE A 119 -8.74 4.66 -9.07
N PHE A 120 -8.05 4.70 -10.21
CA PHE A 120 -8.46 5.37 -11.44
C PHE A 120 -8.90 4.33 -12.48
N ASP A 121 -10.17 4.39 -12.89
CA ASP A 121 -10.75 3.41 -13.81
C ASP A 121 -10.06 3.43 -15.17
N GLU A 122 -9.63 4.61 -15.64
CA GLU A 122 -8.89 4.81 -16.87
C GLU A 122 -7.58 4.01 -16.92
N LEU A 123 -6.96 3.79 -15.77
CA LEU A 123 -5.72 3.00 -15.67
C LEU A 123 -6.00 1.53 -15.35
N PHE A 124 -6.92 1.30 -14.43
CA PHE A 124 -7.23 -0.06 -13.97
C PHE A 124 -7.72 -0.97 -15.10
N TYR A 125 -8.63 -0.48 -15.93
CA TYR A 125 -9.20 -1.28 -17.03
C TYR A 125 -8.28 -1.40 -18.25
N ASN A 126 -7.16 -0.71 -18.27
CA ASN A 126 -6.11 -0.89 -19.26
C ASN A 126 -5.18 -2.09 -18.95
N GLU A 127 -5.23 -2.63 -17.72
CA GLU A 127 -4.45 -3.83 -17.39
C GLU A 127 -5.06 -5.09 -18.00
N THR A 128 -4.18 -5.97 -18.50
CA THR A 128 -4.58 -7.27 -19.05
C THR A 128 -4.71 -8.33 -17.97
N ALA A 129 -5.37 -9.45 -18.28
CA ALA A 129 -5.54 -10.55 -17.33
C ALA A 129 -4.20 -11.13 -16.82
N GLU A 130 -3.13 -11.08 -17.63
CA GLU A 130 -1.80 -11.55 -17.26
C GLU A 130 -1.10 -10.64 -16.22
N GLN A 131 -1.55 -9.39 -16.09
CA GLN A 131 -1.01 -8.43 -15.11
C GLN A 131 -1.66 -8.55 -13.74
N ILE A 132 -2.73 -9.35 -13.62
CA ILE A 132 -3.43 -9.57 -12.36
C ILE A 132 -2.61 -10.51 -11.49
N GLU A 133 -2.10 -9.99 -10.40
CA GLU A 133 -1.41 -10.79 -9.39
C GLU A 133 -2.43 -11.55 -8.53
N LEU A 134 -2.18 -12.84 -8.30
CA LEU A 134 -2.94 -13.65 -7.35
C LEU A 134 -2.04 -14.11 -6.20
N PRO A 135 -2.60 -14.35 -4.99
CA PRO A 135 -1.89 -15.07 -3.95
C PRO A 135 -1.35 -16.40 -4.50
N LYS A 136 -0.10 -16.73 -4.18
CA LYS A 136 0.56 -17.96 -4.68
C LYS A 136 -0.19 -19.25 -4.30
N THR A 137 -1.04 -19.16 -3.30
CA THR A 137 -1.87 -20.24 -2.75
C THR A 137 -3.20 -20.41 -3.48
N LEU A 138 -3.58 -19.47 -4.36
CA LEU A 138 -4.86 -19.49 -5.07
C LEU A 138 -4.68 -19.59 -6.59
N SER A 139 -5.44 -20.50 -7.21
CA SER A 139 -5.70 -20.42 -8.65
C SER A 139 -6.74 -19.33 -8.95
N LEU A 140 -6.84 -18.90 -10.21
CA LEU A 140 -7.88 -17.94 -10.65
C LEU A 140 -9.29 -18.49 -10.35
N GLU A 141 -9.53 -19.78 -10.58
CA GLU A 141 -10.80 -20.44 -10.29
C GLU A 141 -11.18 -20.34 -8.81
N ASN A 142 -10.23 -20.66 -7.92
CA ASN A 142 -10.46 -20.55 -6.47
C ASN A 142 -10.65 -19.11 -6.03
N ALA A 143 -9.89 -18.16 -6.61
CA ALA A 143 -10.07 -16.74 -6.32
C ALA A 143 -11.46 -16.25 -6.75
N LYS A 144 -11.95 -16.66 -7.93
CA LYS A 144 -13.33 -16.35 -8.38
C LYS A 144 -14.38 -16.94 -7.45
N ALA A 145 -14.24 -18.18 -7.02
CA ALA A 145 -15.17 -18.80 -6.07
C ALA A 145 -15.22 -18.03 -4.73
N VAL A 146 -14.07 -17.55 -4.25
CA VAL A 146 -13.99 -16.67 -3.07
C VAL A 146 -14.72 -15.36 -3.33
N ILE A 147 -14.45 -14.69 -4.45
CA ILE A 147 -15.07 -13.39 -4.78
C ILE A 147 -16.57 -13.52 -4.96
N GLU A 148 -17.05 -14.57 -5.60
CA GLU A 148 -18.49 -14.83 -5.79
C GLU A 148 -19.24 -14.87 -4.46
N GLU A 149 -18.74 -15.66 -3.49
CA GLU A 149 -19.38 -15.78 -2.18
C GLU A 149 -19.17 -14.52 -1.31
N TYR A 150 -17.97 -13.91 -1.39
CA TYR A 150 -17.70 -12.70 -0.66
C TYR A 150 -18.59 -11.53 -1.14
N ALA A 151 -18.77 -11.35 -2.44
CA ALA A 151 -19.61 -10.30 -3.02
C ALA A 151 -21.09 -10.38 -2.61
N LYS A 152 -21.58 -11.60 -2.33
CA LYS A 152 -22.96 -11.83 -1.84
C LYS A 152 -23.16 -11.42 -0.38
N LYS A 153 -22.11 -11.52 0.44
CA LYS A 153 -22.21 -11.47 1.91
C LYS A 153 -21.51 -10.29 2.56
N PHE A 154 -20.53 -9.65 1.86
CA PHE A 154 -19.73 -8.62 2.49
C PHE A 154 -20.57 -7.40 2.87
N ASN A 155 -20.27 -6.85 4.05
CA ASN A 155 -20.85 -5.62 4.55
C ASN A 155 -19.91 -4.44 4.27
N PHE A 156 -20.27 -3.60 3.29
CA PHE A 156 -19.50 -2.40 2.98
C PHE A 156 -19.46 -1.41 4.16
N ASN A 157 -20.56 -1.33 4.92
CA ASN A 157 -20.74 -0.41 6.05
C ASN A 157 -20.38 -1.07 7.39
N ALA A 158 -19.31 -1.84 7.47
CA ALA A 158 -18.87 -2.50 8.69
C ALA A 158 -18.51 -1.54 9.84
N GLY A 159 -18.25 -0.27 9.52
CA GLY A 159 -17.97 0.81 10.49
C GLY A 159 -16.52 0.88 10.95
N SER A 160 -15.75 -0.20 10.90
CA SER A 160 -14.32 -0.21 11.19
C SER A 160 -13.60 -1.35 10.45
N GLN A 161 -12.27 -1.24 10.33
CA GLN A 161 -11.42 -2.28 9.78
C GLN A 161 -11.53 -3.59 10.59
N GLU A 162 -11.61 -3.51 11.92
CA GLU A 162 -11.73 -4.66 12.79
C GLU A 162 -13.04 -5.43 12.51
N ASN A 163 -14.16 -4.72 12.45
CA ASN A 163 -15.47 -5.32 12.16
C ASN A 163 -15.48 -5.95 10.75
N TRP A 164 -14.96 -5.23 9.76
CA TRP A 164 -14.82 -5.75 8.40
C TRP A 164 -13.99 -7.04 8.37
N PHE A 165 -12.91 -7.10 9.13
CA PHE A 165 -12.04 -8.27 9.19
C PHE A 165 -12.70 -9.45 9.92
N GLU A 166 -13.53 -9.19 10.96
CA GLU A 166 -14.33 -10.24 11.59
C GLU A 166 -15.37 -10.79 10.60
N ASP A 167 -16.08 -9.95 9.84
CA ASP A 167 -16.99 -10.38 8.79
C ASP A 167 -16.27 -11.22 7.73
N LEU A 168 -15.07 -10.82 7.33
CA LEU A 168 -14.23 -11.58 6.40
C LEU A 168 -13.87 -12.96 6.93
N LYS A 169 -13.58 -13.09 8.23
CA LYS A 169 -13.31 -14.40 8.89
C LYS A 169 -14.53 -15.31 8.87
N VAL A 170 -15.72 -14.76 9.12
CA VAL A 170 -16.98 -15.54 9.08
C VAL A 170 -17.20 -16.09 7.67
N ILE A 171 -17.12 -15.22 6.65
CA ILE A 171 -17.27 -15.62 5.25
C ILE A 171 -16.19 -16.65 4.85
N GLY A 172 -14.94 -16.41 5.25
CA GLY A 172 -13.84 -17.32 4.96
C GLY A 172 -14.00 -18.70 5.61
N ALA A 173 -14.49 -18.75 6.84
CA ALA A 173 -14.76 -20.02 7.53
C ALA A 173 -15.85 -20.84 6.82
N GLU A 174 -16.93 -20.21 6.35
CA GLU A 174 -17.98 -20.86 5.55
C GLU A 174 -17.45 -21.42 4.23
N LEU A 175 -16.42 -20.77 3.66
CA LEU A 175 -15.73 -21.22 2.45
C LEU A 175 -14.68 -22.32 2.72
N GLY A 176 -14.41 -22.63 3.98
CA GLY A 176 -13.42 -23.64 4.39
C GLY A 176 -12.00 -23.10 4.57
N TYR A 177 -11.84 -21.78 4.79
CA TYR A 177 -10.54 -21.16 5.09
C TYR A 177 -10.35 -20.97 6.60
N CYS A 178 -9.14 -21.16 7.09
CA CYS A 178 -8.79 -21.07 8.49
C CYS A 178 -8.36 -19.65 8.89
N ALA A 179 -8.95 -19.10 9.96
CA ALA A 179 -8.53 -17.82 10.52
C ALA A 179 -7.37 -17.96 11.52
N ASN A 180 -7.15 -19.17 12.09
CA ASN A 180 -6.14 -19.40 13.10
C ASN A 180 -4.89 -20.05 12.51
N ARG A 181 -3.77 -19.33 12.52
CA ARG A 181 -2.49 -19.82 11.95
C ARG A 181 -1.94 -21.06 12.65
N LYS A 182 -2.15 -21.20 13.95
CA LYS A 182 -1.65 -22.38 14.71
C LYS A 182 -2.46 -23.61 14.34
N GLU A 183 -3.77 -23.45 14.25
CA GLU A 183 -4.69 -24.53 13.87
C GLU A 183 -4.43 -24.98 12.43
N TYR A 184 -4.28 -24.03 11.49
CA TYR A 184 -3.94 -24.35 10.10
C TYR A 184 -2.62 -25.12 9.99
N LYS A 185 -1.60 -24.74 10.77
CA LYS A 185 -0.31 -25.46 10.77
C LYS A 185 -0.41 -26.87 11.34
N ALA A 186 -1.31 -27.09 12.28
CA ALA A 186 -1.50 -28.41 12.90
C ALA A 186 -2.30 -29.37 12.00
N ASN A 187 -3.26 -28.85 11.23
CA ASN A 187 -4.21 -29.66 10.44
C ASN A 187 -4.49 -28.98 9.07
N PRO A 188 -3.48 -28.81 8.21
CA PRO A 188 -3.65 -28.05 6.95
C PRO A 188 -4.63 -28.74 5.98
N GLU A 189 -4.75 -30.04 6.05
CA GLU A 189 -5.66 -30.86 5.22
C GLU A 189 -7.14 -30.61 5.48
N ASN A 190 -7.50 -30.03 6.62
CA ASN A 190 -8.89 -29.71 6.97
C ASN A 190 -9.37 -28.40 6.32
N TYR A 191 -8.50 -27.65 5.69
CA TYR A 191 -8.78 -26.31 5.19
C TYR A 191 -8.30 -26.11 3.74
N LYS A 192 -9.01 -25.26 3.00
CA LYS A 192 -8.60 -24.84 1.64
C LYS A 192 -7.41 -23.87 1.65
N GLY A 193 -7.14 -23.22 2.78
CA GLY A 193 -6.11 -22.20 2.95
C GLY A 193 -6.35 -21.36 4.20
N MET A 194 -5.74 -20.20 4.24
CA MET A 194 -5.85 -19.24 5.33
C MET A 194 -6.81 -18.08 4.97
N ILE A 195 -7.32 -17.39 5.99
CA ILE A 195 -8.09 -16.16 5.79
C ILE A 195 -7.31 -15.08 5.02
N SER A 196 -5.97 -15.09 5.08
CA SER A 196 -5.12 -14.24 4.26
C SER A 196 -5.29 -14.48 2.77
N ASP A 197 -5.66 -15.69 2.36
CA ASP A 197 -5.90 -16.03 0.95
C ASP A 197 -7.22 -15.41 0.48
N VAL A 198 -8.25 -15.41 1.35
CA VAL A 198 -9.53 -14.73 1.09
C VAL A 198 -9.32 -13.23 0.95
N ALA A 199 -8.62 -12.60 1.91
CA ALA A 199 -8.25 -11.18 1.82
C ALA A 199 -7.41 -10.89 0.57
N GLY A 200 -6.50 -11.79 0.21
CA GLY A 200 -5.68 -11.71 -0.99
C GLY A 200 -6.50 -11.75 -2.27
N ALA A 201 -7.51 -12.62 -2.37
CA ALA A 201 -8.42 -12.67 -3.51
C ALA A 201 -9.21 -11.36 -3.66
N VAL A 202 -9.75 -10.83 -2.56
CA VAL A 202 -10.44 -9.53 -2.56
C VAL A 202 -9.50 -8.41 -3.00
N ARG A 203 -8.27 -8.40 -2.50
CA ARG A 203 -7.24 -7.42 -2.89
C ARG A 203 -6.92 -7.50 -4.39
N SER A 204 -6.71 -8.71 -4.91
CA SER A 204 -6.42 -8.93 -6.34
C SER A 204 -7.57 -8.46 -7.22
N ALA A 205 -8.82 -8.73 -6.83
CA ALA A 205 -9.98 -8.28 -7.59
C ALA A 205 -10.14 -6.75 -7.62
N LEU A 206 -9.69 -6.05 -6.57
CA LEU A 206 -9.83 -4.59 -6.46
C LEU A 206 -8.64 -3.81 -7.01
N SER A 207 -7.44 -4.39 -6.97
CA SER A 207 -6.20 -3.66 -7.27
C SER A 207 -5.29 -4.33 -8.29
N HIS A 208 -5.60 -5.55 -8.72
CA HIS A 208 -4.72 -6.41 -9.53
C HIS A 208 -3.34 -6.66 -8.89
N ARG A 209 -3.20 -6.41 -7.59
CA ARG A 209 -1.94 -6.56 -6.84
C ARG A 209 -2.17 -7.39 -5.59
N THR A 210 -1.12 -8.07 -5.14
CA THR A 210 -1.13 -8.85 -3.88
C THR A 210 -0.64 -8.06 -2.69
N ASN A 211 0.05 -6.95 -2.92
CA ASN A 211 0.59 -6.07 -1.87
C ASN A 211 0.15 -4.62 -2.10
N THR A 212 -0.78 -4.16 -1.28
CA THR A 212 -1.29 -2.77 -1.26
C THR A 212 -1.37 -2.28 0.19
N PRO A 213 -1.67 -1.01 0.43
CA PRO A 213 -2.08 -0.50 1.74
C PRO A 213 -3.32 -1.23 2.32
N ASP A 214 -3.84 -0.72 3.44
CA ASP A 214 -5.01 -1.29 4.09
C ASP A 214 -6.20 -1.48 3.15
N LEU A 215 -6.68 -2.73 3.05
CA LEU A 215 -7.71 -3.12 2.10
C LEU A 215 -9.09 -2.51 2.43
N TYR A 216 -9.44 -2.41 3.72
CA TYR A 216 -10.69 -1.79 4.13
C TYR A 216 -10.73 -0.31 3.74
N THR A 217 -9.66 0.41 4.01
CA THR A 217 -9.53 1.83 3.63
C THR A 217 -9.59 2.01 2.10
N ILE A 218 -8.93 1.14 1.34
CA ILE A 218 -9.01 1.13 -0.13
C ILE A 218 -10.48 0.99 -0.59
N MET A 219 -11.23 0.05 -0.02
CA MET A 219 -12.65 -0.16 -0.34
C MET A 219 -13.48 1.09 -0.01
N GLN A 220 -13.26 1.73 1.14
CA GLN A 220 -13.98 2.94 1.55
C GLN A 220 -13.71 4.11 0.60
N ILE A 221 -12.46 4.32 0.17
CA ILE A 221 -12.08 5.36 -0.81
C ILE A 221 -12.71 5.08 -2.19
N MET A 222 -12.72 3.83 -2.62
CA MET A 222 -13.35 3.44 -3.90
C MET A 222 -14.85 3.64 -3.92
N GLY A 223 -15.52 3.44 -2.79
CA GLY A 223 -16.97 3.41 -2.68
C GLY A 223 -17.60 2.06 -3.10
N GLU A 224 -18.78 1.78 -2.56
CA GLU A 224 -19.44 0.46 -2.72
C GLU A 224 -19.72 0.10 -4.18
N GLU A 225 -20.18 1.05 -4.98
CA GLU A 225 -20.52 0.82 -6.39
C GLU A 225 -19.31 0.34 -7.19
N LYS A 226 -18.18 1.04 -7.09
CA LYS A 226 -16.93 0.66 -7.76
C LYS A 226 -16.39 -0.69 -7.25
N VAL A 227 -16.47 -0.94 -5.94
CA VAL A 227 -16.05 -2.24 -5.37
C VAL A 227 -16.87 -3.39 -5.97
N ARG A 228 -18.20 -3.26 -6.06
CA ARG A 228 -19.06 -4.27 -6.67
C ARG A 228 -18.81 -4.45 -8.16
N GLU A 229 -18.59 -3.35 -8.88
CA GLU A 229 -18.24 -3.40 -10.31
C GLU A 229 -16.94 -4.20 -10.53
N ARG A 230 -15.91 -3.93 -9.71
CA ARG A 230 -14.62 -4.64 -9.76
C ARG A 230 -14.77 -6.15 -9.51
N PHE A 231 -15.58 -6.54 -8.55
CA PHE A 231 -15.88 -7.96 -8.32
C PHE A 231 -16.56 -8.59 -9.54
N ASN A 232 -17.57 -7.93 -10.12
CA ASN A 232 -18.23 -8.44 -11.32
C ASN A 232 -17.26 -8.58 -12.50
N LYS A 233 -16.37 -7.61 -12.70
CA LYS A 233 -15.33 -7.68 -13.75
C LYS A 233 -14.35 -8.83 -13.52
N PHE A 234 -13.90 -9.01 -12.27
CA PHE A 234 -13.00 -10.10 -11.90
C PHE A 234 -13.64 -11.49 -12.14
N LEU A 235 -14.93 -11.63 -11.83
CA LEU A 235 -15.67 -12.86 -12.09
C LEU A 235 -15.82 -13.17 -13.59
N ALA A 236 -15.83 -12.15 -14.45
CA ALA A 236 -15.95 -12.27 -15.89
C ALA A 236 -14.64 -12.62 -16.62
N LEU A 237 -13.48 -12.57 -15.93
CA LEU A 237 -12.19 -13.03 -16.48
C LEU A 237 -12.28 -14.51 -16.87
#